data_20d91a3fe6087cbffda939d48988db40
#
_entry.id   20d91a3fe6087cbffda939d48988db40
#
_cell.length_a   1.000
_cell.length_b   1.000
_cell.length_c   1.000
_cell.angle_alpha   90.00
_cell.angle_beta   90.00
_cell.angle_gamma   90.00
#
_symmetry.space_group_name_H-M   'P 1'
#
loop_
_entity.id
_entity.type
_entity.pdbx_description
1 polymer ?
#
loop_
_entity_poly.entity_id
_entity_poly.type
_entity_poly.pdbx_seq_one_letter_code
_entity_poly.pdbx_strand_id
1 'polypeptide(L)'
;MIFWNSSALKTANVFVLINSVTQLYYIFGRQPPMNTDSTSSVLTHIVSKTFTGIGVLDFLHNGSVAYFNHQGPSTMIKVMTGVGFGALSSASDWIFGGCLVYDLVALAIGQRGIGETSWGNLLGVYAVGAAGIVAAKNWVR
;
A
#
# COMPACT_ATOMS: atom_id res chain seq x y z
N MET A 1 -11.53 -15.95 -10.32
CA MET A 1 -12.94 -15.94 -9.92
C MET A 1 -13.36 -17.05 -8.95
N ILE A 2 -12.51 -18.01 -8.65
CA ILE A 2 -12.84 -19.15 -7.75
C ILE A 2 -12.90 -18.77 -6.27
N PHE A 3 -12.37 -17.62 -5.89
CA PHE A 3 -12.15 -17.23 -4.49
C PHE A 3 -13.09 -16.14 -3.93
N TRP A 4 -14.17 -15.82 -4.64
CA TRP A 4 -15.15 -14.81 -4.18
C TRP A 4 -16.22 -15.37 -3.23
N ASN A 5 -16.10 -16.64 -2.84
CA ASN A 5 -16.96 -17.22 -1.83
C ASN A 5 -16.40 -16.92 -0.43
N SER A 6 -17.25 -16.59 0.55
CA SER A 6 -16.85 -16.10 1.88
C SER A 6 -15.83 -16.98 2.62
N SER A 7 -15.85 -18.29 2.41
CA SER A 7 -14.85 -19.21 2.96
C SER A 7 -13.50 -19.16 2.25
N ALA A 8 -13.46 -18.70 1.00
CA ALA A 8 -12.24 -18.63 0.19
C ALA A 8 -11.55 -17.26 0.26
N LEU A 9 -12.23 -16.20 0.77
CA LEU A 9 -11.66 -14.86 0.91
C LEU A 9 -10.44 -14.84 1.84
N LYS A 10 -10.48 -15.58 2.94
CA LYS A 10 -9.34 -15.71 3.86
C LYS A 10 -8.14 -16.38 3.20
N THR A 11 -8.39 -17.43 2.43
CA THR A 11 -7.34 -18.12 1.66
C THR A 11 -6.78 -17.21 0.58
N ALA A 12 -7.64 -16.48 -0.14
CA ALA A 12 -7.21 -15.49 -1.13
C ALA A 12 -6.33 -14.40 -0.49
N ASN A 13 -6.69 -13.91 0.70
CA ASN A 13 -5.89 -12.91 1.40
C ASN A 13 -4.50 -13.43 1.80
N VAL A 14 -4.35 -14.71 2.13
CA VAL A 14 -3.04 -15.32 2.38
C VAL A 14 -2.17 -15.29 1.12
N PHE A 15 -2.72 -15.60 -0.05
CA PHE A 15 -1.97 -15.51 -1.30
C PHE A 15 -1.59 -14.06 -1.65
N VAL A 16 -2.48 -13.11 -1.42
CA VAL A 16 -2.19 -11.68 -1.59
C VAL A 16 -1.07 -11.24 -0.65
N LEU A 17 -1.08 -11.70 0.61
CA LEU A 17 -0.01 -11.43 1.57
C LEU A 17 1.34 -11.98 1.09
N ILE A 18 1.39 -13.25 0.67
CA ILE A 18 2.61 -13.88 0.15
C ILE A 18 3.14 -13.11 -1.05
N ASN A 19 2.26 -12.75 -1.99
CA ASN A 19 2.62 -11.97 -3.16
C ASN A 19 3.19 -10.59 -2.77
N SER A 20 2.51 -9.87 -1.88
CA SER A 20 2.93 -8.54 -1.42
C SER A 20 4.28 -8.58 -0.70
N VAL A 21 4.50 -9.56 0.19
CA VAL A 21 5.78 -9.75 0.88
C VAL A 21 6.90 -10.07 -0.12
N THR A 22 6.63 -10.93 -1.09
CA THR A 22 7.61 -11.28 -2.13
C THR A 22 7.99 -10.06 -2.97
N GLN A 23 7.04 -9.23 -3.34
CA GLN A 23 7.27 -8.01 -4.10
C GLN A 23 8.05 -6.97 -3.28
N LEU A 24 7.70 -6.77 -2.00
CA LEU A 24 8.44 -5.90 -1.09
C LEU A 24 9.88 -6.38 -0.91
N TYR A 25 10.08 -7.70 -0.73
CA TYR A 25 11.42 -8.29 -0.65
C TYR A 25 12.22 -8.02 -1.93
N TYR A 26 11.59 -8.13 -3.10
CA TYR A 26 12.25 -7.85 -4.37
C TYR A 26 12.69 -6.38 -4.48
N ILE A 27 11.78 -5.42 -4.27
CA ILE A 27 12.11 -4.00 -4.49
C ILE A 27 13.09 -3.44 -3.46
N PHE A 28 13.08 -3.95 -2.22
CA PHE A 28 13.99 -3.48 -1.18
C PHE A 28 15.28 -4.29 -1.05
N GLY A 29 15.26 -5.56 -1.39
CA GLY A 29 16.39 -6.45 -1.14
C GLY A 29 17.12 -6.96 -2.37
N ARG A 30 16.49 -6.98 -3.54
CA ARG A 30 17.03 -7.63 -4.74
C ARG A 30 17.06 -6.74 -5.98
N GLN A 31 16.24 -5.71 -6.04
CA GLN A 31 16.23 -4.83 -7.21
C GLN A 31 17.50 -3.99 -7.26
N PRO A 32 18.28 -4.05 -8.38
CA PRO A 32 19.46 -3.22 -8.53
C PRO A 32 19.10 -1.73 -8.55
N PRO A 33 20.06 -0.83 -8.28
CA PRO A 33 19.82 0.61 -8.39
C PRO A 33 19.32 1.00 -9.78
N MET A 34 18.41 2.00 -9.83
CA MET A 34 17.86 2.47 -11.10
C MET A 34 18.95 3.18 -11.91
N ASN A 35 19.17 2.69 -13.13
CA ASN A 35 19.99 3.38 -14.11
C ASN A 35 19.10 4.23 -15.03
N THR A 36 19.19 5.55 -14.88
CA THR A 36 18.37 6.51 -15.64
C THR A 36 18.73 6.58 -17.12
N ASP A 37 19.93 6.15 -17.51
CA ASP A 37 20.38 6.11 -18.90
C ASP A 37 19.84 4.88 -19.67
N SER A 38 19.25 3.93 -18.94
CA SER A 38 18.65 2.72 -19.50
C SER A 38 17.13 2.73 -19.40
N THR A 39 16.44 2.86 -20.53
CA THR A 39 14.97 2.77 -20.58
C THR A 39 14.44 1.50 -19.96
N SER A 40 15.10 0.36 -20.19
CA SER A 40 14.71 -0.92 -19.59
C SER A 40 14.81 -0.89 -18.06
N SER A 41 15.87 -0.29 -17.52
CA SER A 41 16.02 -0.14 -16.06
C SER A 41 14.91 0.73 -15.47
N VAL A 42 14.64 1.88 -16.08
CA VAL A 42 13.58 2.80 -15.63
C VAL A 42 12.20 2.13 -15.66
N LEU A 43 11.86 1.45 -16.76
CA LEU A 43 10.59 0.74 -16.89
C LEU A 43 10.46 -0.40 -15.88
N THR A 44 11.53 -1.15 -15.63
CA THR A 44 11.52 -2.22 -14.61
C THR A 44 11.24 -1.65 -13.24
N HIS A 45 11.84 -0.51 -12.87
CA HIS A 45 11.57 0.15 -11.60
C HIS A 45 10.14 0.66 -11.48
N ILE A 46 9.61 1.28 -12.55
CA ILE A 46 8.22 1.76 -12.57
C ILE A 46 7.27 0.58 -12.39
N VAL A 47 7.41 -0.46 -13.19
CA VAL A 47 6.50 -1.62 -13.16
C VAL A 47 6.57 -2.33 -11.81
N SER A 48 7.76 -2.70 -11.34
CA SER A 48 7.91 -3.45 -10.09
C SER A 48 7.38 -2.69 -8.89
N LYS A 49 7.65 -1.40 -8.79
CA LYS A 49 7.21 -0.56 -7.66
C LYS A 49 5.73 -0.24 -7.70
N THR A 50 5.16 -0.01 -8.88
CA THR A 50 3.72 0.16 -9.04
C THR A 50 2.97 -1.14 -8.69
N PHE A 51 3.47 -2.27 -9.17
CA PHE A 51 2.90 -3.58 -8.81
C PHE A 51 2.96 -3.85 -7.31
N THR A 52 4.06 -3.48 -6.66
CA THR A 52 4.19 -3.62 -5.20
C THR A 52 3.21 -2.71 -4.46
N GLY A 53 3.01 -1.46 -4.92
CA GLY A 53 2.00 -0.56 -4.37
C GLY A 53 0.60 -1.15 -4.47
N ILE A 54 0.20 -1.61 -5.66
CA ILE A 54 -1.08 -2.31 -5.85
C ILE A 54 -1.21 -3.52 -4.91
N GLY A 55 -0.13 -4.28 -4.71
CA GLY A 55 -0.12 -5.41 -3.79
C GLY A 55 -0.39 -5.01 -2.33
N VAL A 56 0.14 -3.88 -1.88
CA VAL A 56 -0.14 -3.32 -0.54
C VAL A 56 -1.61 -2.92 -0.42
N LEU A 57 -2.15 -2.24 -1.44
CA LEU A 57 -3.56 -1.85 -1.48
C LEU A 57 -4.48 -3.07 -1.47
N ASP A 58 -4.20 -4.07 -2.31
CA ASP A 58 -4.97 -5.31 -2.41
C ASP A 58 -4.96 -6.08 -1.08
N PHE A 59 -3.83 -6.15 -0.40
CA PHE A 59 -3.73 -6.80 0.89
C PHE A 59 -4.64 -6.14 1.94
N LEU A 60 -4.62 -4.80 1.99
CA LEU A 60 -5.46 -4.06 2.93
C LEU A 60 -6.94 -4.17 2.58
N HIS A 61 -7.29 -4.03 1.30
CA HIS A 61 -8.68 -4.13 0.83
C HIS A 61 -9.24 -5.53 1.05
N ASN A 62 -8.56 -6.56 0.57
CA ASN A 62 -9.00 -7.95 0.73
C ASN A 62 -9.00 -8.38 2.21
N GLY A 63 -8.04 -7.91 2.99
CA GLY A 63 -8.00 -8.13 4.44
C GLY A 63 -9.22 -7.53 5.14
N SER A 64 -9.60 -6.32 4.79
CA SER A 64 -10.79 -5.68 5.36
C SER A 64 -12.07 -6.45 5.04
N VAL A 65 -12.24 -6.89 3.80
CA VAL A 65 -13.40 -7.69 3.37
C VAL A 65 -13.41 -9.08 4.00
N ALA A 66 -12.23 -9.73 4.11
CA ALA A 66 -12.13 -11.09 4.61
C ALA A 66 -12.37 -11.22 6.13
N TYR A 67 -11.99 -10.20 6.89
CA TYR A 67 -11.95 -10.30 8.36
C TYR A 67 -12.90 -9.35 9.09
N PHE A 68 -13.35 -8.25 8.48
CA PHE A 68 -14.09 -7.21 9.18
C PHE A 68 -15.57 -7.05 8.81
N ASN A 69 -16.10 -7.80 7.85
CA ASN A 69 -17.54 -7.93 7.53
C ASN A 69 -18.38 -6.64 7.79
N HIS A 70 -18.02 -5.52 7.14
CA HIS A 70 -18.72 -4.23 7.27
C HIS A 70 -18.60 -3.53 8.65
N GLN A 71 -17.77 -4.02 9.56
CA GLN A 71 -17.46 -3.28 10.77
C GLN A 71 -16.28 -2.34 10.51
N GLY A 72 -16.33 -1.12 11.04
CA GLY A 72 -15.23 -0.18 10.98
C GLY A 72 -13.95 -0.77 11.61
N PRO A 73 -12.76 -0.35 11.15
CA PRO A 73 -11.51 -0.91 11.65
C PRO A 73 -11.32 -0.58 13.13
N SER A 74 -10.80 -1.56 13.88
CA SER A 74 -10.43 -1.38 15.28
C SER A 74 -9.30 -0.36 15.42
N THR A 75 -9.13 0.19 16.63
CA THR A 75 -8.00 1.10 16.93
C THR A 75 -6.65 0.48 16.58
N MET A 76 -6.48 -0.82 16.84
CA MET A 76 -5.27 -1.57 16.49
C MET A 76 -4.99 -1.53 14.99
N ILE A 77 -6.00 -1.78 14.16
CA ILE A 77 -5.88 -1.72 12.68
C ILE A 77 -5.51 -0.31 12.23
N LYS A 78 -6.13 0.72 12.82
CA LYS A 78 -5.81 2.13 12.50
C LYS A 78 -4.34 2.45 12.79
N VAL A 79 -3.85 2.06 13.96
CA VAL A 79 -2.46 2.26 14.37
C VAL A 79 -1.51 1.48 13.47
N MET A 80 -1.78 0.19 13.22
CA MET A 80 -0.94 -0.65 12.36
C MET A 80 -0.87 -0.14 10.92
N THR A 81 -1.98 0.37 10.39
CA THR A 81 -2.00 1.00 9.06
C THR A 81 -1.09 2.24 9.03
N GLY A 82 -1.22 3.13 10.01
CA GLY A 82 -0.39 4.33 10.10
C GLY A 82 1.10 4.00 10.24
N VAL A 83 1.46 3.08 11.12
CA VAL A 83 2.84 2.62 11.33
C VAL A 83 3.38 1.93 10.08
N GLY A 84 2.60 1.05 9.46
CA GLY A 84 3.00 0.32 8.24
C GLY A 84 3.27 1.27 7.07
N PHE A 85 2.35 2.17 6.76
CA PHE A 85 2.55 3.16 5.71
C PHE A 85 3.68 4.14 6.04
N GLY A 86 3.83 4.56 7.30
CA GLY A 86 4.95 5.40 7.75
C GLY A 86 6.30 4.73 7.53
N ALA A 87 6.43 3.46 7.93
CA ALA A 87 7.65 2.67 7.74
C ALA A 87 7.98 2.46 6.24
N LEU A 88 6.99 2.05 5.44
CA LEU A 88 7.18 1.87 4.00
C LEU A 88 7.53 3.19 3.30
N SER A 89 6.88 4.30 3.66
CA SER A 89 7.19 5.62 3.12
C SER A 89 8.61 6.07 3.45
N SER A 90 9.08 5.79 4.68
CA SER A 90 10.45 6.12 5.08
C SER A 90 11.52 5.31 4.34
N ALA A 91 11.19 4.12 3.86
CA ALA A 91 12.08 3.28 3.05
C ALA A 91 11.94 3.52 1.53
N SER A 92 10.86 4.19 1.07
CA SER A 92 10.51 4.32 -0.34
C SER A 92 11.32 5.40 -1.07
N ASP A 93 11.43 5.24 -2.40
CA ASP A 93 11.79 6.31 -3.32
C ASP A 93 10.53 7.06 -3.84
N TRP A 94 10.71 7.98 -4.81
CA TRP A 94 9.61 8.75 -5.38
C TRP A 94 8.53 7.90 -6.03
N ILE A 95 8.91 6.79 -6.71
CA ILE A 95 7.97 5.94 -7.45
C ILE A 95 7.11 5.15 -6.48
N PHE A 96 7.75 4.38 -5.60
CA PHE A 96 7.02 3.55 -4.64
C PHE A 96 6.28 4.39 -3.60
N GLY A 97 6.92 5.46 -3.11
CA GLY A 97 6.28 6.39 -2.18
C GLY A 97 5.06 7.09 -2.79
N GLY A 98 5.13 7.47 -4.07
CA GLY A 98 3.97 7.99 -4.80
C GLY A 98 2.81 6.99 -4.87
N CYS A 99 3.10 5.71 -5.08
CA CYS A 99 2.07 4.65 -5.04
C CYS A 99 1.43 4.54 -3.66
N LEU A 100 2.22 4.53 -2.58
CA LEU A 100 1.69 4.45 -1.21
C LEU A 100 0.78 5.64 -0.86
N VAL A 101 1.14 6.85 -1.28
CA VAL A 101 0.29 8.04 -1.10
C VAL A 101 -1.00 7.90 -1.89
N TYR A 102 -0.92 7.46 -3.15
CA TYR A 102 -2.10 7.20 -3.97
C TYR A 102 -3.03 6.18 -3.33
N ASP A 103 -2.50 5.07 -2.80
CA ASP A 103 -3.27 4.03 -2.13
C ASP A 103 -4.04 4.58 -0.92
N LEU A 104 -3.38 5.39 -0.09
CA LEU A 104 -4.02 6.02 1.07
C LEU A 104 -5.12 7.01 0.66
N VAL A 105 -4.91 7.79 -0.40
CA VAL A 105 -5.93 8.69 -0.95
C VAL A 105 -7.12 7.91 -1.49
N ALA A 106 -6.87 6.86 -2.27
CA ALA A 106 -7.92 6.00 -2.82
C ALA A 106 -8.75 5.34 -1.72
N LEU A 107 -8.10 4.80 -0.69
CA LEU A 107 -8.77 4.24 0.49
C LEU A 107 -9.57 5.30 1.25
N ALA A 108 -9.04 6.51 1.44
CA ALA A 108 -9.73 7.60 2.12
C ALA A 108 -11.02 7.99 1.39
N ILE A 109 -10.96 8.10 0.07
CA ILE A 109 -12.14 8.42 -0.77
C ILE A 109 -13.14 7.27 -0.71
N GLY A 110 -12.68 6.03 -0.85
CA GLY A 110 -13.54 4.84 -0.79
C GLY A 110 -14.28 4.72 0.54
N GLN A 111 -13.60 4.92 1.66
CA GLN A 111 -14.21 4.84 3.00
C GLN A 111 -15.23 5.94 3.24
N ARG A 112 -14.97 7.16 2.78
CA ARG A 112 -15.95 8.25 2.83
C ARG A 112 -17.19 7.94 2.00
N GLY A 113 -17.00 7.34 0.82
CA GLY A 113 -18.08 6.97 -0.09
C GLY A 113 -19.07 5.96 0.50
N ILE A 114 -18.64 5.09 1.42
CA ILE A 114 -19.49 4.11 2.13
C ILE A 114 -19.96 4.60 3.52
N GLY A 115 -19.72 5.87 3.86
CA GLY A 115 -20.17 6.47 5.12
C GLY A 115 -19.19 6.37 6.28
N GLU A 116 -18.04 5.73 6.13
CA GLU A 116 -16.97 5.62 7.14
C GLU A 116 -16.09 6.89 7.15
N THR A 117 -16.73 8.05 7.39
CA THR A 117 -16.08 9.36 7.27
C THR A 117 -14.91 9.54 8.25
N SER A 118 -15.03 9.05 9.48
CA SER A 118 -13.96 9.14 10.48
C SER A 118 -12.70 8.39 10.05
N TRP A 119 -12.87 7.17 9.56
CA TRP A 119 -11.76 6.36 9.05
C TRP A 119 -11.18 6.94 7.76
N GLY A 120 -12.04 7.38 6.84
CA GLY A 120 -11.60 8.07 5.63
C GLY A 120 -10.80 9.35 5.91
N ASN A 121 -11.18 10.13 6.93
CA ASN A 121 -10.42 11.31 7.33
C ASN A 121 -9.04 10.95 7.90
N LEU A 122 -8.95 9.91 8.74
CA LEU A 122 -7.69 9.44 9.30
C LEU A 122 -6.75 8.93 8.19
N LEU A 123 -7.27 8.18 7.22
CA LEU A 123 -6.50 7.76 6.03
C LEU A 123 -6.00 8.95 5.22
N GLY A 124 -6.80 10.02 5.12
CA GLY A 124 -6.36 11.28 4.50
C GLY A 124 -5.20 11.94 5.26
N VAL A 125 -5.23 11.93 6.58
CA VAL A 125 -4.10 12.40 7.41
C VAL A 125 -2.86 11.54 7.19
N TYR A 126 -3.02 10.22 7.12
CA TYR A 126 -1.91 9.32 6.81
C TYR A 126 -1.33 9.56 5.41
N ALA A 127 -2.18 9.88 4.42
CA ALA A 127 -1.72 10.24 3.08
C ALA A 127 -0.84 11.49 3.07
N VAL A 128 -1.25 12.52 3.80
CA VAL A 128 -0.46 13.77 3.96
C VAL A 128 0.86 13.48 4.69
N GLY A 129 0.82 12.70 5.77
CA GLY A 129 2.01 12.29 6.51
C GLY A 129 2.99 11.49 5.64
N ALA A 130 2.50 10.49 4.91
CA ALA A 130 3.29 9.70 3.98
C ALA A 130 3.92 10.57 2.87
N ALA A 131 3.14 11.47 2.28
CA ALA A 131 3.65 12.41 1.27
C ALA A 131 4.76 13.29 1.83
N GLY A 132 4.61 13.79 3.06
CA GLY A 132 5.64 14.57 3.75
C GLY A 132 6.93 13.77 3.99
N ILE A 133 6.81 12.51 4.45
CA ILE A 133 7.95 11.61 4.68
C ILE A 133 8.68 11.33 3.36
N VAL A 134 7.94 10.97 2.30
CA VAL A 134 8.50 10.67 0.96
C VAL A 134 9.21 11.90 0.41
N ALA A 135 8.57 13.07 0.49
CA ALA A 135 9.16 14.33 0.02
C ALA A 135 10.42 14.68 0.81
N ALA A 136 10.36 14.72 2.13
CA ALA A 136 11.50 15.08 2.98
C ALA A 136 12.69 14.14 2.74
N LYS A 137 12.46 12.83 2.70
CA LYS A 137 13.53 11.85 2.51
C LYS A 137 14.19 11.94 1.13
N ASN A 138 13.41 12.15 0.08
CA ASN A 138 13.93 12.10 -1.29
C ASN A 138 14.38 13.49 -1.79
N TRP A 139 13.97 14.58 -1.15
CA TRP A 139 14.43 15.92 -1.49
C TRP A 139 15.83 16.22 -0.91
N VAL A 140 16.13 15.70 0.28
CA VAL A 140 17.41 15.96 0.98
C VAL A 140 18.55 15.08 0.48
N ARG A 141 18.28 14.20 -0.48
CA ARG A 141 19.30 13.41 -1.19
C ARG A 141 19.75 14.13 -2.46
#